data_f2f15ef13564f263a38cbcef02fad809
#
_entry.id   f2f15ef13564f263a38cbcef02fad809
#
_cell.length_a   1.000
_cell.length_b   1.000
_cell.length_c   1.000
_cell.angle_alpha   90.00
_cell.angle_beta   90.00
_cell.angle_gamma   90.00
#
_symmetry.space_group_name_H-M   'P 1'
#
loop_
_entity.id
_entity.type
_entity.pdbx_description
1 polymer ?
#
loop_
_entity_poly.entity_id
_entity_poly.type
_entity_poly.pdbx_seq_one_letter_code
_entity_poly.pdbx_strand_id
1 'polypeptide(L)'
;SPATLADFNFRSVNGIGNTTGFTMTNPRVFTFTVAIVSIISIGDYLYYLNEFTNSPALAGVITTKDATTITVDSTINGATNPTTNTPLMMALKNSIAESHGVLGHYALMTLENIGPARAELFAIESELMKSYP
;
A
#
# COMPACT_ATOMS: atom_id res chain seq x y z
N SER A 1 9.45 20.25 0.49
CA SER A 1 10.71 19.83 -0.11
C SER A 1 10.69 18.35 -0.43
N PRO A 2 11.54 17.89 -1.35
CA PRO A 2 11.60 16.48 -1.67
C PRO A 2 11.92 15.59 -0.47
N ALA A 3 12.81 16.02 0.39
CA ALA A 3 13.17 15.25 1.59
C ALA A 3 11.98 15.11 2.52
N THR A 4 11.22 16.19 2.71
CA THR A 4 10.04 16.16 3.57
C THR A 4 8.97 15.22 3.04
N LEU A 5 8.75 15.22 1.72
CA LEU A 5 7.78 14.32 1.12
C LEU A 5 8.21 12.87 1.25
N ALA A 6 9.48 12.58 1.05
CA ALA A 6 10.01 11.24 1.20
C ALA A 6 9.84 10.75 2.64
N ASP A 7 10.16 11.58 3.63
CA ASP A 7 9.98 11.26 5.03
C ASP A 7 8.51 10.99 5.36
N PHE A 8 7.61 11.82 4.84
CA PHE A 8 6.19 11.65 5.08
C PHE A 8 5.69 10.32 4.52
N ASN A 9 6.04 10.02 3.28
CA ASN A 9 5.66 8.75 2.66
C ASN A 9 6.24 7.58 3.42
N PHE A 10 7.49 7.67 3.81
CA PHE A 10 8.15 6.59 4.53
C PHE A 10 7.45 6.28 5.85
N ARG A 11 7.10 7.30 6.61
CA ARG A 11 6.39 7.10 7.88
C ARG A 11 4.99 6.56 7.71
N SER A 12 4.37 6.79 6.55
CA SER A 12 3.00 6.35 6.29
C SER A 12 2.92 4.96 5.71
N VAL A 13 4.04 4.39 5.27
CA VAL A 13 4.07 3.12 4.57
C VAL A 13 4.39 1.99 5.54
N ASN A 14 3.64 0.90 5.43
CA ASN A 14 3.88 -0.31 6.20
C ASN A 14 4.04 -1.48 5.23
N GLY A 15 5.24 -2.06 5.19
CA GLY A 15 5.50 -3.25 4.38
C GLY A 15 4.79 -4.45 4.97
N ILE A 16 4.25 -5.29 4.11
CA ILE A 16 3.55 -6.50 4.54
C ILE A 16 4.33 -7.74 4.13
N GLY A 17 4.82 -7.77 2.91
CA GLY A 17 5.50 -8.91 2.35
C GLY A 17 4.83 -9.32 1.04
N ASN A 18 5.27 -10.43 0.49
CA ASN A 18 4.65 -10.94 -0.72
C ASN A 18 3.36 -11.66 -0.37
N THR A 19 2.32 -11.41 -1.13
CA THR A 19 1.10 -12.22 -1.00
C THR A 19 1.36 -13.59 -1.61
N THR A 20 0.66 -14.60 -1.12
CA THR A 20 0.72 -15.94 -1.70
C THR A 20 -0.30 -16.12 -2.80
N GLY A 21 -1.25 -15.22 -2.91
CA GLY A 21 -2.27 -15.23 -3.93
C GLY A 21 -3.36 -14.22 -3.62
N PHE A 22 -4.21 -13.99 -4.60
CA PHE A 22 -5.33 -13.07 -4.43
C PHE A 22 -6.44 -13.45 -5.40
N THR A 23 -7.65 -12.97 -5.11
CA THR A 23 -8.81 -13.20 -5.98
C THR A 23 -8.90 -12.07 -7.00
N MET A 24 -9.47 -12.38 -8.17
CA MET A 24 -9.59 -11.36 -9.24
C MET A 24 -10.91 -10.61 -9.19
N THR A 25 -11.84 -11.07 -8.39
CA THR A 25 -13.15 -10.43 -8.25
C THR A 25 -13.12 -9.33 -7.21
N ASN A 26 -14.11 -8.43 -7.22
CA ASN A 26 -14.29 -7.46 -6.16
C ASN A 26 -15.39 -7.96 -5.22
N PRO A 27 -15.20 -7.96 -3.89
CA PRO A 27 -13.99 -7.52 -3.18
C PRO A 27 -12.82 -8.48 -3.43
N ARG A 28 -11.62 -7.93 -3.43
CA ARG A 28 -10.42 -8.72 -3.70
C ARG A 28 -9.75 -9.10 -2.40
N VAL A 29 -9.45 -10.40 -2.25
CA VAL A 29 -8.85 -10.92 -1.03
C VAL A 29 -7.40 -11.28 -1.33
N PHE A 30 -6.49 -10.76 -0.51
CA PHE A 30 -5.06 -11.06 -0.58
C PHE A 30 -4.70 -11.93 0.61
N THR A 31 -4.00 -13.02 0.35
CA THR A 31 -3.61 -14.00 1.38
C THR A 31 -2.10 -13.94 1.60
N PHE A 32 -1.69 -14.08 2.86
CA PHE A 32 -0.29 -14.01 3.26
C PHE A 32 0.05 -15.21 4.14
N THR A 33 1.34 -15.55 4.21
CA THR A 33 1.79 -16.64 5.08
C THR A 33 2.09 -16.16 6.50
N VAL A 34 2.27 -14.86 6.68
CA VAL A 34 2.58 -14.27 7.98
C VAL A 34 1.37 -13.52 8.50
N ALA A 35 1.32 -13.34 9.81
CA ALA A 35 0.24 -12.57 10.43
C ALA A 35 0.33 -11.09 10.03
N ILE A 36 -0.82 -10.50 9.72
CA ILE A 36 -0.91 -9.09 9.39
C ILE A 36 -0.73 -8.28 10.66
N VAL A 37 0.21 -7.33 10.64
CA VAL A 37 0.50 -6.53 11.82
C VAL A 37 -0.64 -5.59 12.15
N SER A 38 -0.81 -5.30 13.44
CA SER A 38 -1.97 -4.56 13.93
C SER A 38 -2.02 -3.10 13.48
N ILE A 39 -0.91 -2.53 13.08
CA ILE A 39 -0.86 -1.15 12.61
C ILE A 39 -1.62 -0.95 11.31
N ILE A 40 -1.77 -2.02 10.51
CA ILE A 40 -2.54 -1.96 9.28
C ILE A 40 -4.02 -2.01 9.65
N SER A 41 -4.79 -1.06 9.17
CA SER A 41 -6.17 -0.84 9.60
C SER A 41 -7.14 -0.81 8.43
N ILE A 42 -8.39 -1.12 8.73
CA ILE A 42 -9.49 -0.90 7.78
C ILE A 42 -9.50 0.58 7.41
N GLY A 43 -9.65 0.86 6.12
CA GLY A 43 -9.59 2.23 5.59
C GLY A 43 -8.25 2.61 5.02
N ASP A 44 -7.20 1.87 5.34
CA ASP A 44 -5.88 2.13 4.74
C ASP A 44 -5.89 1.71 3.27
N TYR A 45 -4.98 2.30 2.50
CA TYR A 45 -4.81 1.93 1.10
C TYR A 45 -3.82 0.79 0.98
N LEU A 46 -4.17 -0.23 0.19
CA LEU A 46 -3.27 -1.33 -0.09
C LEU A 46 -2.64 -1.12 -1.46
N TYR A 47 -1.31 -1.21 -1.50
CA TYR A 47 -0.52 -1.08 -2.72
C TYR A 47 0.24 -2.37 -2.98
N TYR A 48 0.56 -2.59 -4.24
CA TYR A 48 1.45 -3.68 -4.64
C TYR A 48 2.57 -3.11 -5.49
N LEU A 49 3.72 -3.79 -5.50
CA LEU A 49 4.81 -3.39 -6.37
C LEU A 49 4.57 -3.98 -7.75
N ASN A 50 4.47 -3.10 -8.74
CA ASN A 50 4.39 -3.53 -10.13
C ASN A 50 5.80 -3.83 -10.61
N GLU A 51 6.09 -5.11 -10.86
CA GLU A 51 7.44 -5.54 -11.21
C GLU A 51 7.90 -5.02 -12.57
N PHE A 52 6.98 -4.76 -13.49
CA PHE A 52 7.32 -4.28 -14.82
C PHE A 52 7.71 -2.82 -14.82
N THR A 53 7.07 -2.01 -14.00
CA THR A 53 7.37 -0.58 -13.89
C THR A 53 8.26 -0.27 -12.69
N ASN A 54 8.43 -1.26 -11.80
CA ASN A 54 9.16 -1.11 -10.55
C ASN A 54 8.63 0.05 -9.70
N SER A 55 7.31 0.19 -9.66
CA SER A 55 6.68 1.27 -8.91
C SER A 55 5.43 0.75 -8.20
N PRO A 56 5.05 1.38 -7.07
CA PRO A 56 3.83 1.01 -6.36
C PRO A 56 2.60 1.31 -7.18
N ALA A 57 1.61 0.42 -7.09
CA ALA A 57 0.33 0.59 -7.75
C ALA A 57 -0.78 0.29 -6.75
N LEU A 58 -1.87 1.02 -6.85
CA LEU A 58 -2.98 0.91 -5.91
C LEU A 58 -3.78 -0.36 -6.17
N ALA A 59 -3.95 -1.18 -5.15
CA ALA A 59 -4.81 -2.36 -5.22
C ALA A 59 -6.24 -2.03 -4.78
N GLY A 60 -6.39 -1.17 -3.78
CA GLY A 60 -7.70 -0.79 -3.28
C GLY A 60 -7.64 -0.27 -1.86
N VAL A 61 -8.80 -0.03 -1.28
CA VAL A 61 -8.92 0.39 0.11
C VAL A 61 -9.31 -0.83 0.95
N ILE A 62 -8.66 -0.98 2.11
CA ILE A 62 -8.89 -2.15 2.98
C ILE A 62 -10.25 -2.03 3.63
N THR A 63 -11.07 -3.05 3.42
CA THR A 63 -12.41 -3.12 4.01
C THR A 63 -12.50 -4.17 5.11
N THR A 64 -11.67 -5.20 5.07
CA THR A 64 -11.65 -6.26 6.07
C THR A 64 -10.23 -6.74 6.25
N LYS A 65 -9.89 -7.13 7.48
CA LYS A 65 -8.57 -7.67 7.79
C LYS A 65 -8.73 -8.82 8.78
N ASP A 66 -8.15 -9.97 8.43
CA ASP A 66 -8.06 -11.13 9.31
C ASP A 66 -6.61 -11.40 9.66
N ALA A 67 -6.34 -12.53 10.31
CA ALA A 67 -4.98 -12.85 10.77
C ALA A 67 -3.98 -12.89 9.62
N THR A 68 -4.35 -13.46 8.47
CA THR A 68 -3.46 -13.65 7.32
C THR A 68 -4.09 -13.18 6.00
N THR A 69 -5.22 -12.50 6.04
CA THR A 69 -5.86 -12.02 4.82
C THR A 69 -6.22 -10.54 4.92
N ILE A 70 -6.19 -9.86 3.78
CA ILE A 70 -6.64 -8.48 3.65
C ILE A 70 -7.60 -8.42 2.48
N THR A 71 -8.78 -7.88 2.73
CA THR A 71 -9.81 -7.70 1.68
C THR A 71 -9.88 -6.21 1.34
N VAL A 72 -9.93 -5.92 0.05
CA VAL A 72 -10.00 -4.53 -0.41
C VAL A 72 -11.18 -4.32 -1.35
N ASP A 73 -11.66 -3.09 -1.37
CA ASP A 73 -12.54 -2.60 -2.42
C ASP A 73 -11.65 -2.15 -3.58
N SER A 74 -11.66 -2.92 -4.65
CA SER A 74 -10.85 -2.64 -5.83
C SER A 74 -11.57 -1.79 -6.87
N THR A 75 -12.75 -1.28 -6.54
CA THR A 75 -13.51 -0.41 -7.47
C THR A 75 -13.17 1.06 -7.32
N ILE A 76 -12.37 1.43 -6.32
CA ILE A 76 -12.03 2.84 -6.13
C ILE A 76 -11.19 3.36 -7.30
N ASN A 77 -11.25 4.67 -7.49
CA ASN A 77 -10.54 5.30 -8.59
C ASN A 77 -9.03 5.08 -8.47
N GLY A 78 -8.42 4.64 -9.55
CA GLY A 78 -6.99 4.39 -9.61
C GLY A 78 -6.56 2.99 -9.22
N ALA A 79 -7.46 2.17 -8.71
CA ALA A 79 -7.12 0.79 -8.35
C ALA A 79 -6.91 -0.05 -9.62
N THR A 80 -5.88 -0.89 -9.59
CA THR A 80 -5.50 -1.75 -10.69
C THR A 80 -5.25 -3.16 -10.19
N ASN A 81 -5.18 -4.10 -11.13
CA ASN A 81 -4.92 -5.50 -10.80
C ASN A 81 -3.41 -5.75 -10.76
N PRO A 82 -2.92 -6.52 -9.78
CA PRO A 82 -1.53 -6.96 -9.84
C PRO A 82 -1.27 -7.77 -11.10
N THR A 83 -0.06 -7.64 -11.60
CA THR A 83 0.35 -8.28 -12.86
C THR A 83 1.06 -9.61 -12.64
N THR A 84 1.41 -9.92 -11.40
CA THR A 84 1.99 -11.21 -11.01
C THR A 84 1.17 -11.81 -9.89
N ASN A 85 1.35 -13.11 -9.61
CA ASN A 85 0.54 -13.80 -8.63
C ASN A 85 0.94 -13.54 -7.19
N THR A 86 2.19 -13.16 -6.97
CA THR A 86 2.74 -13.00 -5.62
C THR A 86 3.47 -11.66 -5.45
N PRO A 87 2.82 -10.54 -5.76
CA PRO A 87 3.48 -9.24 -5.66
C PRO A 87 3.85 -8.89 -4.22
N LEU A 88 4.85 -8.03 -4.09
CA LEU A 88 5.17 -7.42 -2.82
C LEU A 88 4.07 -6.43 -2.47
N MET A 89 3.54 -6.51 -1.24
CA MET A 89 2.43 -5.69 -0.80
C MET A 89 2.86 -4.72 0.29
N MET A 90 2.22 -3.58 0.32
CA MET A 90 2.44 -2.57 1.35
C MET A 90 1.15 -1.81 1.59
N ALA A 91 0.98 -1.29 2.79
CA ALA A 91 -0.19 -0.49 3.14
C ALA A 91 0.23 0.94 3.44
N LEU A 92 -0.58 1.88 2.99
CA LEU A 92 -0.38 3.29 3.27
C LEU A 92 -1.53 3.77 4.14
N LYS A 93 -1.19 4.43 5.24
CA LYS A 93 -2.19 4.99 6.13
C LYS A 93 -3.06 6.00 5.40
N ASN A 94 -4.36 5.88 5.62
CA ASN A 94 -5.31 6.85 5.07
C ASN A 94 -5.41 8.03 6.04
N SER A 95 -4.60 9.03 5.80
CA SER A 95 -4.55 10.22 6.66
C SER A 95 -5.85 11.00 6.66
N ILE A 96 -6.66 10.85 5.62
CA ILE A 96 -7.98 11.50 5.58
C ILE A 96 -8.85 10.97 6.71
N ALA A 97 -8.88 9.65 6.89
CA ALA A 97 -9.68 9.05 7.96
C ALA A 97 -9.19 9.44 9.34
N GLU A 98 -7.88 9.68 9.50
CA GLU A 98 -7.30 9.98 10.80
C GLU A 98 -7.28 11.46 11.13
N SER A 99 -7.11 12.32 10.13
CA SER A 99 -6.84 13.74 10.36
C SER A 99 -7.94 14.66 9.88
N HIS A 100 -9.08 14.13 9.55
CA HIS A 100 -10.25 14.91 9.10
C HIS A 100 -9.97 15.76 7.87
N GLY A 101 -9.10 15.27 7.01
CA GLY A 101 -9.05 15.75 5.64
C GLY A 101 -7.86 16.58 5.22
N VAL A 102 -7.32 17.42 6.07
CA VAL A 102 -6.27 18.34 5.62
C VAL A 102 -4.98 17.61 5.27
N LEU A 103 -4.45 16.85 6.21
CA LEU A 103 -3.23 16.09 5.98
C LEU A 103 -3.45 14.91 5.06
N GLY A 104 -4.65 14.33 5.10
CA GLY A 104 -4.99 13.23 4.24
C GLY A 104 -4.99 13.61 2.77
N HIS A 105 -5.54 14.77 2.47
CA HIS A 105 -5.52 15.28 1.10
C HIS A 105 -4.09 15.44 0.59
N TYR A 106 -3.23 15.93 1.45
CA TYR A 106 -1.82 16.10 1.15
C TYR A 106 -1.13 14.76 0.85
N ALA A 107 -1.42 13.76 1.65
CA ALA A 107 -0.84 12.43 1.47
C ALA A 107 -1.23 11.81 0.12
N LEU A 108 -2.48 11.94 -0.26
CA LEU A 108 -2.96 11.42 -1.54
C LEU A 108 -2.25 12.08 -2.70
N MET A 109 -2.12 13.40 -2.64
CA MET A 109 -1.41 14.14 -3.68
C MET A 109 0.04 13.66 -3.80
N THR A 110 0.68 13.39 -2.68
CA THR A 110 2.06 12.92 -2.67
C THR A 110 2.23 11.61 -3.43
N LEU A 111 1.35 10.66 -3.19
CA LEU A 111 1.42 9.36 -3.87
C LEU A 111 1.15 9.48 -5.36
N GLU A 112 0.16 10.24 -5.74
CA GLU A 112 -0.22 10.37 -7.14
C GLU A 112 0.84 11.09 -7.96
N ASN A 113 1.67 11.89 -7.33
CA ASN A 113 2.69 12.67 -8.00
C ASN A 113 4.09 12.08 -7.87
N ILE A 114 4.21 10.87 -7.37
CA ILE A 114 5.51 10.20 -7.29
C ILE A 114 5.96 9.80 -8.69
N GLY A 115 7.10 10.34 -9.13
CA GLY A 115 7.71 9.92 -10.39
C GLY A 115 8.42 8.56 -10.24
N PRO A 116 8.88 7.97 -11.35
CA PRO A 116 9.49 6.64 -11.31
C PRO A 116 10.65 6.49 -10.32
N ALA A 117 11.54 7.47 -10.26
CA ALA A 117 12.67 7.39 -9.33
C ALA A 117 12.23 7.42 -7.87
N ARG A 118 11.22 8.21 -7.56
CA ARG A 118 10.67 8.29 -6.20
C ARG A 118 9.91 7.04 -5.84
N ALA A 119 9.19 6.47 -6.79
CA ALA A 119 8.46 5.23 -6.57
C ALA A 119 9.43 4.09 -6.26
N GLU A 120 10.56 4.07 -6.93
CA GLU A 120 11.60 3.09 -6.68
C GLU A 120 12.16 3.23 -5.27
N LEU A 121 12.44 4.46 -4.84
CA LEU A 121 12.91 4.72 -3.48
C LEU A 121 11.86 4.31 -2.46
N PHE A 122 10.60 4.58 -2.73
CA PHE A 122 9.48 4.20 -1.88
C PHE A 122 9.45 2.67 -1.68
N ALA A 123 9.61 1.90 -2.74
CA ALA A 123 9.63 0.46 -2.66
C ALA A 123 10.83 -0.06 -1.87
N ILE A 124 11.99 0.54 -2.06
CA ILE A 124 13.21 0.17 -1.32
C ILE A 124 13.03 0.44 0.17
N GLU A 125 12.48 1.58 0.52
CA GLU A 125 12.24 1.93 1.93
C GLU A 125 11.23 0.99 2.57
N SER A 126 10.23 0.54 1.84
CA SER A 126 9.28 -0.46 2.34
C SER A 126 9.98 -1.76 2.68
N GLU A 127 10.94 -2.18 1.88
CA GLU A 127 11.72 -3.37 2.17
C GLU A 127 12.60 -3.20 3.40
N LEU A 128 13.22 -2.03 3.55
CA LEU A 128 14.01 -1.73 4.73
C LEU A 128 13.15 -1.75 5.99
N MET A 129 11.93 -1.25 5.90
CA MET A 129 11.01 -1.29 7.05
C MET A 129 10.68 -2.71 7.48
N LYS A 130 10.63 -3.66 6.57
CA LYS A 130 10.44 -5.05 6.94
C LYS A 130 11.64 -5.62 7.69
N SER A 131 12.81 -5.08 7.44
CA SER A 131 14.05 -5.49 8.12
C SER A 131 14.22 -4.83 9.49
N TYR A 132 13.52 -3.73 9.72
CA TYR A 132 13.60 -2.96 10.98
C TYR A 132 12.22 -2.91 11.64
N PRO A 133 11.72 -4.01 12.10
CA PRO A 133 10.41 -4.06 12.72
C PRO A 133 10.32 -3.32 14.06
#